data_15989a9e404296a169720a806eca8d70
#
_entry.id   15989a9e404296a169720a806eca8d70
#
_cell.length_a   1.000
_cell.length_b   1.000
_cell.length_c   1.000
_cell.angle_alpha   90.00
_cell.angle_beta   90.00
_cell.angle_gamma   90.00
#
_symmetry.space_group_name_H-M   'P 1'
#
loop_
_entity.id
_entity.type
_entity.pdbx_description
1 polymer ?
#
loop_
_entity_poly.entity_id
_entity_poly.type
_entity_poly.pdbx_seq_one_letter_code
_entity_poly.pdbx_strand_id
1 'polypeptide(L)'
;MRIVLALIVLACLGSACAGCGPAGGPRSVVAAFYPLAYAAEQVGGPAFDVRNLTPPGAEPHDVELTPRSVAEIQRAGVVLYLSHGFQPAVADAVAHADGKRVDVLAGLDLKAKAGRTDPHVWLDPVLYARIVRRVGRALDRPSAAAALARRVSNLAREYRRGLAHCARRDFVTSHAAFGYLAARYGLRQIAITGIDPESEPAPRKLASLVRLVRREHVGTVFFERLASPRLAQTIAREAGARTAVLDPIEGLTPSEVRSGATYFSLMRHNLHELRDELGCR
;
A
#
# COMPACT_ATOMS: atom_id res chain seq x y z
N MET A 1 22.12 -49.88 -77.38
CA MET A 1 21.92 -48.46 -77.13
C MET A 1 20.82 -48.37 -76.10
N ARG A 2 21.24 -48.32 -74.82
CA ARG A 2 20.30 -48.34 -73.66
C ARG A 2 20.39 -46.99 -72.96
N ILE A 3 19.23 -46.27 -72.96
CA ILE A 3 19.06 -44.96 -72.30
C ILE A 3 18.66 -45.25 -70.89
N VAL A 4 19.48 -44.80 -69.90
CA VAL A 4 19.16 -44.87 -68.48
C VAL A 4 18.55 -43.54 -68.08
N LEU A 5 17.26 -43.57 -67.66
CA LEU A 5 16.50 -42.43 -67.15
C LEU A 5 16.82 -42.31 -65.63
N ALA A 6 17.48 -41.26 -65.24
CA ALA A 6 17.73 -40.95 -63.82
C ALA A 6 16.57 -40.12 -63.29
N LEU A 7 15.79 -40.64 -62.30
CA LEU A 7 14.77 -39.94 -61.54
C LEU A 7 15.45 -39.19 -60.42
N ILE A 8 15.39 -37.86 -60.45
CA ILE A 8 15.77 -36.98 -59.33
C ILE A 8 14.55 -36.79 -58.45
N VAL A 9 14.57 -37.39 -57.25
CA VAL A 9 13.60 -37.15 -56.20
C VAL A 9 13.98 -35.89 -55.43
N LEU A 10 13.24 -34.81 -55.63
CA LEU A 10 13.42 -33.53 -54.90
C LEU A 10 12.71 -33.64 -53.53
N ALA A 11 13.47 -33.87 -52.46
CA ALA A 11 12.95 -33.86 -51.09
C ALA A 11 12.78 -32.40 -50.64
N CYS A 12 11.53 -31.92 -50.65
CA CYS A 12 11.17 -30.66 -49.99
C CYS A 12 11.23 -30.83 -48.46
N LEU A 13 12.33 -30.38 -47.84
CA LEU A 13 12.39 -30.15 -46.40
C LEU A 13 11.51 -28.95 -46.08
N GLY A 14 10.29 -29.22 -45.60
CA GLY A 14 9.40 -28.23 -45.04
C GLY A 14 9.98 -27.72 -43.68
N SER A 15 10.67 -26.57 -43.69
CA SER A 15 11.01 -25.83 -42.48
C SER A 15 9.72 -25.39 -41.80
N ALA A 16 9.33 -26.10 -40.74
CA ALA A 16 8.32 -25.62 -39.81
C ALA A 16 8.85 -24.34 -39.12
N CYS A 17 8.52 -23.18 -39.66
CA CYS A 17 8.61 -21.93 -38.94
C CYS A 17 7.71 -22.05 -37.70
N ALA A 18 8.31 -22.39 -36.55
CA ALA A 18 7.68 -22.18 -35.25
C ALA A 18 7.30 -20.69 -35.18
N GLY A 19 6.01 -20.38 -35.25
CA GLY A 19 5.49 -19.03 -35.17
C GLY A 19 5.88 -18.39 -33.86
N CYS A 20 6.92 -17.52 -33.90
CA CYS A 20 7.05 -16.45 -32.92
C CYS A 20 5.81 -15.56 -33.09
N GLY A 21 4.74 -15.86 -32.36
CA GLY A 21 3.70 -14.88 -32.14
C GLY A 21 4.35 -13.61 -31.59
N PRO A 22 3.82 -12.43 -31.93
CA PRO A 22 4.36 -11.19 -31.41
C PRO A 22 4.41 -11.32 -29.88
N ALA A 23 5.59 -11.18 -29.27
CA ALA A 23 5.73 -11.04 -27.84
C ALA A 23 4.93 -9.78 -27.48
N GLY A 24 3.70 -9.96 -26.99
CA GLY A 24 2.86 -8.88 -26.55
C GLY A 24 3.65 -8.10 -25.50
N GLY A 25 3.70 -6.76 -25.63
CA GLY A 25 4.35 -5.89 -24.65
C GLY A 25 3.85 -6.17 -23.24
N PRO A 26 4.51 -5.64 -22.21
CA PRO A 26 4.10 -5.85 -20.83
C PRO A 26 2.64 -5.46 -20.63
N ARG A 27 1.91 -6.27 -19.86
CA ARG A 27 0.49 -6.04 -19.57
C ARG A 27 0.39 -4.86 -18.61
N SER A 28 -0.46 -3.86 -18.96
CA SER A 28 -0.60 -2.64 -18.17
C SER A 28 -1.39 -2.88 -16.89
N VAL A 29 -0.87 -2.38 -15.78
CA VAL A 29 -1.53 -2.33 -14.47
C VAL A 29 -1.51 -0.90 -13.96
N VAL A 30 -2.65 -0.38 -13.57
CA VAL A 30 -2.76 0.88 -12.85
C VAL A 30 -3.08 0.58 -11.39
N ALA A 31 -2.29 1.13 -10.49
CA ALA A 31 -2.48 1.04 -9.05
C ALA A 31 -2.79 2.43 -8.47
N ALA A 32 -3.81 2.52 -7.65
CA ALA A 32 -4.28 3.78 -7.09
C ALA A 32 -3.23 4.50 -6.24
N PHE A 33 -2.42 3.75 -5.48
CA PHE A 33 -1.38 4.29 -4.62
C PHE A 33 -0.28 3.24 -4.30
N TYR A 34 0.77 3.67 -3.58
CA TYR A 34 2.02 2.93 -3.41
C TYR A 34 1.88 1.48 -2.92
N PRO A 35 1.14 1.13 -1.83
CA PRO A 35 1.03 -0.27 -1.39
C PRO A 35 0.50 -1.22 -2.45
N LEU A 36 -0.41 -0.75 -3.32
CA LEU A 36 -0.95 -1.55 -4.42
C LEU A 36 0.04 -1.66 -5.57
N ALA A 37 0.73 -0.56 -5.90
CA ALA A 37 1.79 -0.55 -6.90
C ALA A 37 2.91 -1.52 -6.49
N TYR A 38 3.39 -1.43 -5.25
CA TYR A 38 4.40 -2.34 -4.70
C TYR A 38 3.98 -3.81 -4.81
N ALA A 39 2.74 -4.14 -4.43
CA ALA A 39 2.24 -5.51 -4.55
C ALA A 39 2.19 -5.98 -6.01
N ALA A 40 1.74 -5.12 -6.92
CA ALA A 40 1.65 -5.43 -8.35
C ALA A 40 3.03 -5.65 -8.98
N GLU A 41 4.01 -4.78 -8.68
CA GLU A 41 5.39 -4.89 -9.14
C GLU A 41 6.06 -6.18 -8.66
N GLN A 42 5.94 -6.48 -7.36
CA GLN A 42 6.56 -7.68 -6.76
C GLN A 42 5.92 -8.99 -7.25
N VAL A 43 4.63 -8.96 -7.58
CA VAL A 43 3.90 -10.13 -8.07
C VAL A 43 3.99 -10.27 -9.58
N GLY A 44 3.87 -9.16 -10.31
CA GLY A 44 3.86 -9.12 -11.77
C GLY A 44 5.24 -9.34 -12.38
N GLY A 45 6.28 -8.75 -11.77
CA GLY A 45 7.62 -8.73 -12.30
C GLY A 45 7.67 -8.03 -13.68
N PRO A 46 8.67 -8.32 -14.51
CA PRO A 46 8.90 -7.63 -15.79
C PRO A 46 7.80 -7.88 -16.85
N ALA A 47 6.89 -8.82 -16.60
CA ALA A 47 5.78 -9.09 -17.51
C ALA A 47 4.64 -8.07 -17.40
N PHE A 48 4.71 -7.14 -16.45
CA PHE A 48 3.71 -6.12 -16.22
C PHE A 48 4.35 -4.74 -16.14
N ASP A 49 3.72 -3.77 -16.79
CA ASP A 49 4.02 -2.35 -16.63
C ASP A 49 3.06 -1.77 -15.57
N VAL A 50 3.61 -1.44 -14.40
CA VAL A 50 2.82 -0.98 -13.25
C VAL A 50 2.94 0.53 -13.12
N ARG A 51 1.81 1.22 -13.27
CA ARG A 51 1.68 2.66 -13.08
C ARG A 51 1.05 2.96 -11.73
N ASN A 52 1.76 3.66 -10.85
CA ASN A 52 1.20 4.24 -9.64
C ASN A 52 0.55 5.61 -9.96
N LEU A 53 -0.73 5.80 -9.63
CA LEU A 53 -1.46 7.05 -9.86
C LEU A 53 -1.04 8.17 -8.90
N THR A 54 -0.64 7.81 -7.68
CA THR A 54 -0.16 8.77 -6.68
C THR A 54 1.35 8.95 -6.83
N PRO A 55 1.83 10.08 -7.35
CA PRO A 55 3.26 10.31 -7.55
C PRO A 55 4.00 10.43 -6.21
N PRO A 56 5.33 10.20 -6.19
CA PRO A 56 6.13 10.36 -4.99
C PRO A 56 6.02 11.77 -4.40
N GLY A 57 5.75 11.85 -3.10
CA GLY A 57 5.57 13.10 -2.37
C GLY A 57 4.14 13.64 -2.34
N ALA A 58 3.21 13.05 -3.09
CA ALA A 58 1.80 13.43 -3.05
C ALA A 58 1.06 12.68 -1.93
N GLU A 59 0.08 13.37 -1.33
CA GLU A 59 -0.85 12.80 -0.38
C GLU A 59 -1.97 12.05 -1.12
N PRO A 60 -2.13 10.71 -0.93
CA PRO A 60 -3.07 9.96 -1.75
C PRO A 60 -4.55 10.23 -1.47
N HIS A 61 -4.92 10.70 -0.27
CA HIS A 61 -6.32 11.05 0.02
C HIS A 61 -6.83 12.19 -0.86
N ASP A 62 -5.95 13.13 -1.25
CA ASP A 62 -6.25 14.34 -2.02
C ASP A 62 -5.81 14.26 -3.49
N VAL A 63 -5.62 13.04 -4.00
CA VAL A 63 -5.18 12.85 -5.38
C VAL A 63 -6.21 13.39 -6.38
N GLU A 64 -5.78 14.35 -7.20
CA GLU A 64 -6.52 14.82 -8.37
C GLU A 64 -6.04 14.10 -9.62
N LEU A 65 -6.99 13.64 -10.45
CA LEU A 65 -6.67 12.96 -11.70
C LEU A 65 -6.51 13.94 -12.85
N THR A 66 -5.41 13.84 -13.56
CA THR A 66 -5.24 14.53 -14.85
C THR A 66 -6.02 13.79 -15.95
N PRO A 67 -6.35 14.44 -17.08
CA PRO A 67 -6.94 13.74 -18.23
C PRO A 67 -6.10 12.54 -18.71
N ARG A 68 -4.78 12.63 -18.57
CA ARG A 68 -3.86 11.52 -18.87
C ARG A 68 -4.07 10.35 -17.91
N SER A 69 -4.16 10.60 -16.61
CA SER A 69 -4.39 9.58 -15.59
C SER A 69 -5.74 8.87 -15.81
N VAL A 70 -6.78 9.62 -16.16
CA VAL A 70 -8.09 9.05 -16.52
C VAL A 70 -7.96 8.13 -17.73
N ALA A 71 -7.29 8.57 -18.79
CA ALA A 71 -7.07 7.75 -19.98
C ALA A 71 -6.18 6.51 -19.70
N GLU A 72 -5.22 6.60 -18.78
CA GLU A 72 -4.43 5.45 -18.32
C GLU A 72 -5.31 4.43 -17.58
N ILE A 73 -6.19 4.88 -16.67
CA ILE A 73 -7.17 4.03 -15.98
C ILE A 73 -8.09 3.31 -16.97
N GLN A 74 -8.67 4.06 -17.93
CA GLN A 74 -9.60 3.51 -18.90
C GLN A 74 -8.99 2.38 -19.72
N ARG A 75 -7.75 2.54 -20.19
CA ARG A 75 -7.05 1.58 -21.06
C ARG A 75 -6.24 0.52 -20.33
N ALA A 76 -6.16 0.56 -18.99
CA ALA A 76 -5.40 -0.40 -18.22
C ALA A 76 -5.99 -1.80 -18.32
N GLY A 77 -5.13 -2.82 -18.51
CA GLY A 77 -5.57 -4.22 -18.46
C GLY A 77 -6.07 -4.64 -17.07
N VAL A 78 -5.51 -4.06 -16.00
CA VAL A 78 -5.95 -4.25 -14.61
C VAL A 78 -5.86 -2.93 -13.87
N VAL A 79 -6.90 -2.56 -13.12
CA VAL A 79 -6.88 -1.43 -12.18
C VAL A 79 -7.07 -1.93 -10.76
N LEU A 80 -6.11 -1.60 -9.89
CA LEU A 80 -6.12 -1.91 -8.46
C LEU A 80 -6.49 -0.64 -7.68
N TYR A 81 -7.58 -0.69 -6.93
CA TYR A 81 -8.10 0.48 -6.21
C TYR A 81 -8.74 0.10 -4.87
N LEU A 82 -9.11 1.11 -4.09
CA LEU A 82 -9.91 0.97 -2.88
C LEU A 82 -11.28 1.63 -3.08
N SER A 83 -12.33 0.91 -2.72
CA SER A 83 -13.68 1.47 -2.56
C SER A 83 -13.81 2.30 -1.28
N HIS A 84 -15.02 2.68 -0.93
CA HIS A 84 -15.39 3.36 0.33
C HIS A 84 -14.77 4.75 0.53
N GLY A 85 -14.48 5.48 -0.56
CA GLY A 85 -14.17 6.92 -0.51
C GLY A 85 -12.75 7.26 -0.06
N PHE A 86 -11.79 6.35 -0.20
CA PHE A 86 -10.37 6.67 0.02
C PHE A 86 -9.85 7.66 -1.03
N GLN A 87 -10.11 7.39 -2.31
CA GLN A 87 -9.78 8.24 -3.46
C GLN A 87 -11.01 8.35 -4.37
N PRO A 88 -11.96 9.27 -4.10
CA PRO A 88 -13.22 9.35 -4.84
C PRO A 88 -13.02 9.50 -6.35
N ALA A 89 -12.13 10.40 -6.78
CA ALA A 89 -11.85 10.63 -8.20
C ALA A 89 -11.31 9.37 -8.91
N VAL A 90 -10.51 8.54 -8.21
CA VAL A 90 -10.03 7.26 -8.76
C VAL A 90 -11.20 6.26 -8.88
N ALA A 91 -12.04 6.16 -7.86
CA ALA A 91 -13.18 5.24 -7.87
C ALA A 91 -14.17 5.57 -9.00
N ASP A 92 -14.43 6.86 -9.24
CA ASP A 92 -15.28 7.34 -10.33
C ASP A 92 -14.67 7.00 -11.70
N ALA A 93 -13.37 7.24 -11.88
CA ALA A 93 -12.69 6.91 -13.14
C ALA A 93 -12.66 5.40 -13.40
N VAL A 94 -12.48 4.59 -12.36
CA VAL A 94 -12.47 3.12 -12.43
C VAL A 94 -13.80 2.55 -12.88
N ALA A 95 -14.94 3.23 -12.60
CA ALA A 95 -16.25 2.81 -13.08
C ALA A 95 -16.32 2.71 -14.62
N HIS A 96 -15.46 3.44 -15.33
CA HIS A 96 -15.38 3.50 -16.80
C HIS A 96 -14.14 2.78 -17.37
N ALA A 97 -13.42 1.98 -16.59
CA ALA A 97 -12.27 1.23 -17.07
C ALA A 97 -12.68 0.02 -17.92
N ASP A 98 -12.01 -0.17 -19.06
CA ASP A 98 -12.25 -1.27 -19.99
C ASP A 98 -11.76 -2.62 -19.45
N GLY A 99 -10.69 -2.60 -18.67
CA GLY A 99 -10.04 -3.79 -18.13
C GLY A 99 -10.62 -4.30 -16.81
N LYS A 100 -9.85 -5.16 -16.16
CA LYS A 100 -10.23 -5.80 -14.90
C LYS A 100 -10.15 -4.81 -13.74
N ARG A 101 -11.27 -4.48 -13.13
CA ARG A 101 -11.38 -3.61 -11.95
C ARG A 101 -11.28 -4.44 -10.67
N VAL A 102 -10.32 -4.15 -9.81
CA VAL A 102 -10.03 -4.94 -8.61
C VAL A 102 -10.09 -4.04 -7.38
N ASP A 103 -11.23 -4.04 -6.72
CA ASP A 103 -11.35 -3.47 -5.38
C ASP A 103 -10.65 -4.40 -4.38
N VAL A 104 -9.55 -3.91 -3.79
CA VAL A 104 -8.75 -4.72 -2.85
C VAL A 104 -9.40 -4.84 -1.48
N LEU A 105 -10.39 -4.01 -1.16
CA LEU A 105 -11.14 -4.06 0.10
C LEU A 105 -12.27 -5.09 0.07
N ALA A 106 -12.77 -5.49 -1.10
CA ALA A 106 -13.91 -6.39 -1.23
C ALA A 106 -13.72 -7.69 -0.41
N GLY A 107 -14.71 -8.05 0.41
CA GLY A 107 -14.67 -9.25 1.26
C GLY A 107 -13.62 -9.23 2.38
N LEU A 108 -13.09 -8.06 2.73
CA LEU A 108 -12.41 -7.83 3.99
C LEU A 108 -13.43 -7.42 5.07
N ASP A 109 -13.15 -7.76 6.32
CA ASP A 109 -13.91 -7.28 7.47
C ASP A 109 -13.42 -5.87 7.80
N LEU A 110 -14.16 -4.87 7.33
CA LEU A 110 -13.76 -3.47 7.41
C LEU A 110 -14.25 -2.83 8.69
N LYS A 111 -13.37 -2.04 9.31
CA LYS A 111 -13.70 -1.20 10.47
C LYS A 111 -14.34 0.11 10.00
N ALA A 112 -15.22 0.63 10.83
CA ALA A 112 -15.76 1.98 10.67
C ALA A 112 -15.30 2.87 11.82
N LYS A 113 -15.04 4.15 11.52
CA LYS A 113 -14.72 5.17 12.51
C LYS A 113 -15.47 6.45 12.16
N ALA A 114 -16.25 6.96 13.09
CA ALA A 114 -17.07 8.15 12.90
C ALA A 114 -17.98 8.09 11.64
N GLY A 115 -18.59 6.94 11.37
CA GLY A 115 -19.47 6.73 10.22
C GLY A 115 -18.77 6.54 8.87
N ARG A 116 -17.43 6.57 8.82
CA ARG A 116 -16.62 6.33 7.61
C ARG A 116 -15.90 5.01 7.71
N THR A 117 -15.76 4.29 6.60
CA THR A 117 -14.94 3.08 6.53
C THR A 117 -13.46 3.44 6.64
N ASP A 118 -12.73 2.75 7.51
CA ASP A 118 -11.28 2.87 7.62
C ASP A 118 -10.63 2.09 6.47
N PRO A 119 -9.90 2.75 5.53
CA PRO A 119 -9.31 2.09 4.38
C PRO A 119 -7.92 1.46 4.68
N HIS A 120 -7.27 1.79 5.81
CA HIS A 120 -5.84 1.56 6.08
C HIS A 120 -5.46 0.10 6.39
N VAL A 121 -6.08 -0.85 5.67
CA VAL A 121 -5.90 -2.30 5.85
C VAL A 121 -4.48 -2.78 5.53
N TRP A 122 -3.71 -2.05 4.72
CA TRP A 122 -2.34 -2.42 4.32
C TRP A 122 -1.33 -2.31 5.46
N LEU A 123 -1.65 -1.58 6.53
CA LEU A 123 -0.81 -1.49 7.73
C LEU A 123 -0.94 -2.71 8.65
N ASP A 124 -1.97 -3.54 8.48
CA ASP A 124 -2.03 -4.87 9.09
C ASP A 124 -1.41 -5.90 8.13
N PRO A 125 -0.22 -6.46 8.45
CA PRO A 125 0.44 -7.40 7.56
C PRO A 125 -0.41 -8.64 7.22
N VAL A 126 -1.34 -9.05 8.10
CA VAL A 126 -2.22 -10.18 7.82
C VAL A 126 -3.26 -9.83 6.75
N LEU A 127 -3.84 -8.63 6.82
CA LEU A 127 -4.75 -8.13 5.79
C LEU A 127 -4.00 -7.83 4.49
N TYR A 128 -2.83 -7.24 4.57
CA TYR A 128 -2.01 -6.98 3.38
C TYR A 128 -1.61 -8.26 2.63
N ALA A 129 -1.33 -9.36 3.34
CA ALA A 129 -1.12 -10.66 2.70
C ALA A 129 -2.37 -11.16 1.94
N ARG A 130 -3.58 -10.80 2.37
CA ARG A 130 -4.83 -11.09 1.63
C ARG A 130 -4.93 -10.24 0.37
N ILE A 131 -4.57 -8.94 0.46
CA ILE A 131 -4.47 -8.04 -0.71
C ILE A 131 -3.48 -8.59 -1.73
N VAL A 132 -2.26 -8.94 -1.31
CA VAL A 132 -1.22 -9.53 -2.18
C VAL A 132 -1.75 -10.77 -2.93
N ARG A 133 -2.47 -11.67 -2.26
CA ARG A 133 -3.08 -12.84 -2.93
C ARG A 133 -4.17 -12.44 -3.91
N ARG A 134 -4.94 -11.39 -3.63
CA ARG A 134 -5.94 -10.84 -4.56
C ARG A 134 -5.30 -10.26 -5.80
N VAL A 135 -4.24 -9.47 -5.64
CA VAL A 135 -3.42 -8.97 -6.75
C VAL A 135 -2.88 -10.13 -7.58
N GLY A 136 -2.38 -11.20 -6.95
CA GLY A 136 -1.89 -12.39 -7.64
C GLY A 136 -2.95 -13.08 -8.50
N ARG A 137 -4.20 -13.18 -8.02
CA ARG A 137 -5.32 -13.68 -8.82
C ARG A 137 -5.68 -12.75 -9.97
N ALA A 138 -5.59 -11.43 -9.73
CA ALA A 138 -5.87 -10.45 -10.76
C ALA A 138 -4.88 -10.50 -11.93
N LEU A 139 -3.61 -10.76 -11.62
CA LEU A 139 -2.50 -10.80 -12.57
C LEU A 139 -2.19 -12.20 -13.12
N ASP A 140 -2.92 -13.24 -12.72
CA ASP A 140 -2.63 -14.64 -13.02
C ASP A 140 -1.21 -15.08 -12.61
N ARG A 141 -0.81 -14.65 -11.40
CA ARG A 141 0.49 -14.92 -10.78
C ARG A 141 0.37 -15.49 -9.35
N PRO A 142 -0.37 -16.59 -9.13
CA PRO A 142 -0.65 -17.09 -7.78
C PRO A 142 0.59 -17.54 -7.03
N SER A 143 1.58 -18.12 -7.71
CA SER A 143 2.83 -18.58 -7.08
C SER A 143 3.69 -17.42 -6.59
N ALA A 144 3.86 -16.35 -7.39
CA ALA A 144 4.58 -15.14 -7.00
C ALA A 144 3.87 -14.44 -5.83
N ALA A 145 2.55 -14.33 -5.90
CA ALA A 145 1.75 -13.78 -4.81
C ALA A 145 1.86 -14.61 -3.52
N ALA A 146 1.90 -15.93 -3.61
CA ALA A 146 2.11 -16.80 -2.44
C ALA A 146 3.50 -16.58 -1.84
N ALA A 147 4.54 -16.38 -2.66
CA ALA A 147 5.89 -16.06 -2.18
C ALA A 147 5.95 -14.72 -1.45
N LEU A 148 5.37 -13.65 -2.02
CA LEU A 148 5.29 -12.34 -1.38
C LEU A 148 4.45 -12.41 -0.09
N ALA A 149 3.30 -13.09 -0.12
CA ALA A 149 2.43 -13.24 1.06
C ALA A 149 3.13 -13.99 2.20
N ARG A 150 4.02 -14.95 1.92
CA ARG A 150 4.87 -15.57 2.95
C ARG A 150 5.84 -14.58 3.58
N ARG A 151 6.47 -13.71 2.78
CA ARG A 151 7.34 -12.62 3.30
C ARG A 151 6.55 -11.67 4.20
N VAL A 152 5.35 -11.26 3.80
CA VAL A 152 4.45 -10.41 4.60
C VAL A 152 4.01 -11.13 5.89
N SER A 153 3.76 -12.45 5.83
CA SER A 153 3.45 -13.23 7.04
C SER A 153 4.64 -13.31 8.01
N ASN A 154 5.88 -13.29 7.51
CA ASN A 154 7.07 -13.19 8.36
C ASN A 154 7.09 -11.84 9.09
N LEU A 155 6.82 -10.75 8.38
CA LEU A 155 6.69 -9.42 8.97
C LEU A 155 5.60 -9.38 10.05
N ALA A 156 4.45 -10.03 9.83
CA ALA A 156 3.41 -10.16 10.86
C ALA A 156 3.92 -10.86 12.13
N ARG A 157 4.81 -11.85 11.99
CA ARG A 157 5.46 -12.51 13.14
C ARG A 157 6.50 -11.62 13.81
N GLU A 158 7.25 -10.81 13.06
CA GLU A 158 8.16 -9.79 13.61
C GLU A 158 7.38 -8.81 14.51
N TYR A 159 6.27 -8.28 14.01
CA TYR A 159 5.39 -7.38 14.76
C TYR A 159 4.82 -8.06 16.03
N ARG A 160 4.32 -9.28 15.91
CA ARG A 160 3.78 -10.01 17.06
C ARG A 160 4.81 -10.20 18.17
N ARG A 161 6.03 -10.60 17.82
CA ARG A 161 7.12 -10.74 18.80
C ARG A 161 7.57 -9.41 19.35
N GLY A 162 7.77 -8.42 18.48
CA GLY A 162 8.27 -7.11 18.86
C GLY A 162 7.32 -6.31 19.77
N LEU A 163 6.00 -6.54 19.67
CA LEU A 163 4.96 -5.84 20.42
C LEU A 163 4.30 -6.69 21.53
N ALA A 164 4.83 -7.90 21.80
CA ALA A 164 4.23 -8.82 22.79
C ALA A 164 4.32 -8.27 24.21
N HIS A 165 5.48 -7.72 24.59
CA HIS A 165 5.82 -7.32 25.95
C HIS A 165 6.14 -5.83 26.02
N CYS A 166 5.14 -4.98 25.88
CA CYS A 166 5.27 -3.53 25.94
C CYS A 166 4.74 -3.00 27.27
N ALA A 167 5.45 -2.04 27.86
CA ALA A 167 5.05 -1.37 29.09
C ALA A 167 3.80 -0.51 28.91
N ARG A 168 3.61 0.04 27.71
CA ARG A 168 2.42 0.83 27.33
C ARG A 168 1.72 0.21 26.12
N ARG A 169 0.44 0.54 25.94
CA ARG A 169 -0.36 0.09 24.80
C ARG A 169 -0.91 1.23 23.96
N ASP A 170 -0.79 2.46 24.46
CA ASP A 170 -1.31 3.65 23.82
C ASP A 170 -0.23 4.38 23.05
N PHE A 171 -0.54 4.82 21.84
CA PHE A 171 0.31 5.68 21.05
C PHE A 171 -0.51 6.76 20.34
N VAL A 172 0.09 7.93 20.15
CA VAL A 172 -0.59 9.11 19.57
C VAL A 172 -0.05 9.36 18.16
N THR A 173 -0.95 9.53 17.19
CA THR A 173 -0.62 9.76 15.77
C THR A 173 -1.32 11.00 15.24
N SER A 174 -0.80 11.57 14.14
CA SER A 174 -1.44 12.69 13.43
C SER A 174 -2.83 12.32 12.93
N HIS A 175 -3.01 11.24 12.16
CA HIS A 175 -4.34 10.79 11.75
C HIS A 175 -4.61 9.31 12.08
N ALA A 176 -5.82 8.85 11.80
CA ALA A 176 -6.33 7.56 12.26
C ALA A 176 -6.02 6.40 11.28
N ALA A 177 -4.77 6.26 10.83
CA ALA A 177 -4.37 5.20 9.89
C ALA A 177 -4.11 3.84 10.53
N PHE A 178 -3.71 3.79 11.80
CA PHE A 178 -3.15 2.58 12.40
C PHE A 178 -4.18 1.69 13.12
N GLY A 179 -5.48 1.89 12.87
CA GLY A 179 -6.56 1.20 13.58
C GLY A 179 -6.54 -0.33 13.41
N TYR A 180 -6.20 -0.84 12.22
CA TYR A 180 -6.08 -2.29 11.98
C TYR A 180 -4.83 -2.88 12.64
N LEU A 181 -3.69 -2.20 12.50
CA LEU A 181 -2.43 -2.59 13.14
C LEU A 181 -2.60 -2.60 14.67
N ALA A 182 -3.14 -1.54 15.25
CA ALA A 182 -3.37 -1.44 16.68
C ALA A 182 -4.24 -2.60 17.20
N ALA A 183 -5.37 -2.86 16.56
CA ALA A 183 -6.25 -3.95 16.93
C ALA A 183 -5.59 -5.34 16.77
N ARG A 184 -4.76 -5.52 15.74
CA ARG A 184 -4.04 -6.78 15.50
C ARG A 184 -3.09 -7.15 16.62
N TYR A 185 -2.42 -6.15 17.21
CA TYR A 185 -1.37 -6.38 18.20
C TYR A 185 -1.73 -5.90 19.62
N GLY A 186 -3.01 -5.66 19.87
CA GLY A 186 -3.52 -5.29 21.21
C GLY A 186 -3.04 -3.91 21.67
N LEU A 187 -2.85 -2.98 20.72
CA LEU A 187 -2.50 -1.58 20.97
C LEU A 187 -3.74 -0.69 20.87
N ARG A 188 -3.65 0.54 21.36
CA ARG A 188 -4.66 1.57 21.23
C ARG A 188 -4.11 2.83 20.56
N GLN A 189 -4.57 3.10 19.35
CA GLN A 189 -4.27 4.35 18.63
C GLN A 189 -5.15 5.49 19.13
N ILE A 190 -4.53 6.62 19.43
CA ILE A 190 -5.16 7.90 19.73
C ILE A 190 -4.79 8.87 18.61
N ALA A 191 -5.72 9.18 17.73
CA ALA A 191 -5.46 10.04 16.59
C ALA A 191 -5.83 11.49 16.84
N ILE A 192 -5.00 12.43 16.39
CA ILE A 192 -5.23 13.88 16.47
C ILE A 192 -6.39 14.26 15.53
N THR A 193 -6.28 13.86 14.25
CA THR A 193 -7.36 14.07 13.27
C THR A 193 -8.20 12.78 13.08
N GLY A 194 -9.08 12.75 12.08
CA GLY A 194 -9.88 11.59 11.69
C GLY A 194 -9.14 10.61 10.80
N ILE A 195 -9.90 9.97 9.89
CA ILE A 195 -9.36 9.12 8.81
C ILE A 195 -8.62 9.96 7.77
N ASP A 196 -9.03 11.19 7.59
CA ASP A 196 -8.45 12.16 6.68
C ASP A 196 -7.36 12.96 7.42
N PRO A 197 -6.09 12.96 6.96
CA PRO A 197 -4.98 13.65 7.61
C PRO A 197 -5.12 15.17 7.58
N GLU A 198 -5.73 15.76 6.54
CA GLU A 198 -5.87 17.21 6.37
C GLU A 198 -7.06 17.81 7.17
N SER A 199 -7.86 16.97 7.84
CA SER A 199 -8.96 17.48 8.66
C SER A 199 -8.48 18.29 9.87
N GLU A 200 -9.04 19.50 10.05
CA GLU A 200 -8.72 20.36 11.18
C GLU A 200 -9.53 19.97 12.45
N PRO A 201 -8.86 19.56 13.55
CA PRO A 201 -9.55 19.26 14.78
C PRO A 201 -9.98 20.54 15.52
N ALA A 202 -11.16 20.52 16.14
CA ALA A 202 -11.63 21.63 16.93
C ALA A 202 -10.64 21.98 18.07
N PRO A 203 -10.46 23.28 18.44
CA PRO A 203 -9.50 23.70 19.48
C PRO A 203 -9.65 22.98 20.83
N ARG A 204 -10.90 22.72 21.25
CA ARG A 204 -11.16 21.95 22.47
C ARG A 204 -10.66 20.49 22.40
N LYS A 205 -10.67 19.88 21.19
CA LYS A 205 -10.10 18.55 20.98
C LYS A 205 -8.59 18.56 21.15
N LEU A 206 -7.89 19.56 20.60
CA LEU A 206 -6.44 19.74 20.77
C LEU A 206 -6.10 19.90 22.26
N ALA A 207 -6.78 20.77 22.98
CA ALA A 207 -6.57 20.94 24.43
C ALA A 207 -6.82 19.64 25.22
N SER A 208 -7.81 18.85 24.83
CA SER A 208 -8.07 17.55 25.48
C SER A 208 -6.99 16.53 25.20
N LEU A 209 -6.41 16.54 23.98
CA LEU A 209 -5.29 15.66 23.60
C LEU A 209 -4.01 16.03 24.36
N VAL A 210 -3.69 17.30 24.51
CA VAL A 210 -2.56 17.75 25.35
C VAL A 210 -2.69 17.22 26.78
N ARG A 211 -3.88 17.38 27.38
CA ARG A 211 -4.14 16.83 28.73
C ARG A 211 -4.02 15.31 28.78
N LEU A 212 -4.50 14.62 27.77
CA LEU A 212 -4.40 13.16 27.67
C LEU A 212 -2.95 12.70 27.55
N VAL A 213 -2.15 13.30 26.66
CA VAL A 213 -0.72 12.98 26.48
C VAL A 213 0.03 13.14 27.81
N ARG A 214 -0.23 14.23 28.57
CA ARG A 214 0.36 14.44 29.89
C ARG A 214 -0.10 13.39 30.91
N ARG A 215 -1.39 13.13 31.02
CA ARG A 215 -1.95 12.20 32.01
C ARG A 215 -1.50 10.75 31.80
N GLU A 216 -1.47 10.32 30.54
CA GLU A 216 -1.05 8.95 30.19
C GLU A 216 0.47 8.81 30.02
N HIS A 217 1.23 9.87 30.31
CA HIS A 217 2.70 9.90 30.16
C HIS A 217 3.19 9.40 28.77
N VAL A 218 2.48 9.81 27.70
CA VAL A 218 2.88 9.49 26.32
C VAL A 218 4.17 10.25 26.01
N GLY A 219 5.25 9.54 25.73
CA GLY A 219 6.57 10.13 25.47
C GLY A 219 6.73 10.68 24.07
N THR A 220 5.93 10.17 23.10
CA THR A 220 6.08 10.53 21.68
C THR A 220 4.72 10.76 21.02
N VAL A 221 4.62 11.86 20.29
CA VAL A 221 3.51 12.13 19.35
C VAL A 221 4.02 11.89 17.94
N PHE A 222 3.45 10.91 17.27
CA PHE A 222 3.87 10.52 15.94
C PHE A 222 3.26 11.41 14.85
N PHE A 223 4.06 11.75 13.84
CA PHE A 223 3.63 12.43 12.62
C PHE A 223 4.05 11.64 11.38
N GLU A 224 3.50 12.00 10.24
CA GLU A 224 3.73 11.35 8.94
C GLU A 224 4.55 12.24 8.00
N ARG A 225 5.13 11.63 6.96
CA ARG A 225 6.05 12.34 6.05
C ARG A 225 5.32 13.13 4.97
N LEU A 226 4.13 12.70 4.57
CA LEU A 226 3.38 13.30 3.45
C LEU A 226 2.37 14.36 3.92
N ALA A 227 2.09 14.45 5.23
CA ALA A 227 1.20 15.44 5.81
C ALA A 227 1.95 16.46 6.70
N SER A 228 1.28 17.56 7.05
CA SER A 228 1.88 18.60 7.88
C SER A 228 2.16 18.12 9.32
N PRO A 229 3.39 18.22 9.84
CA PRO A 229 3.72 17.82 11.20
C PRO A 229 3.26 18.83 12.27
N ARG A 230 2.72 20.00 11.90
CA ARG A 230 2.48 21.15 12.80
C ARG A 230 1.63 20.81 14.01
N LEU A 231 0.52 20.07 13.81
CA LEU A 231 -0.39 19.69 14.91
C LEU A 231 0.29 18.73 15.89
N ALA A 232 0.98 17.72 15.40
CA ALA A 232 1.73 16.78 16.24
C ALA A 232 2.83 17.48 17.03
N GLN A 233 3.59 18.37 16.39
CA GLN A 233 4.63 19.19 17.03
C GLN A 233 4.06 20.12 18.10
N THR A 234 2.92 20.74 17.85
CA THR A 234 2.25 21.62 18.82
C THR A 234 1.82 20.84 20.04
N ILE A 235 1.13 19.70 19.86
CA ILE A 235 0.67 18.86 20.98
C ILE A 235 1.87 18.33 21.78
N ALA A 236 2.93 17.85 21.08
CA ALA A 236 4.13 17.34 21.73
C ALA A 236 4.79 18.43 22.60
N ARG A 237 5.03 19.62 22.04
CA ARG A 237 5.60 20.77 22.76
C ARG A 237 4.79 21.15 23.98
N GLU A 238 3.46 21.30 23.82
CA GLU A 238 2.57 21.67 24.92
C GLU A 238 2.48 20.58 26.01
N ALA A 239 2.61 19.32 25.62
CA ALA A 239 2.55 18.20 26.55
C ALA A 239 3.89 17.81 27.20
N GLY A 240 5.02 18.34 26.71
CA GLY A 240 6.36 17.92 27.13
C GLY A 240 6.79 16.57 26.55
N ALA A 241 6.23 16.18 25.41
CA ALA A 241 6.58 14.97 24.67
C ALA A 241 7.52 15.29 23.50
N ARG A 242 8.18 14.28 22.96
CA ARG A 242 8.93 14.36 21.70
C ARG A 242 8.04 14.07 20.49
N THR A 243 8.55 14.31 19.29
CA THR A 243 7.94 13.84 18.04
C THR A 243 8.83 12.81 17.35
N ALA A 244 8.21 11.85 16.66
CA ALA A 244 8.88 10.90 15.78
C ALA A 244 7.99 10.57 14.57
N VAL A 245 8.56 9.92 13.57
CA VAL A 245 7.81 9.52 12.38
C VAL A 245 7.21 8.13 12.58
N LEU A 246 5.89 8.01 12.35
CA LEU A 246 5.22 6.73 12.14
C LEU A 246 4.50 6.81 10.81
N ASP A 247 5.00 6.07 9.83
CA ASP A 247 4.64 6.22 8.43
C ASP A 247 3.41 5.36 8.08
N PRO A 248 2.29 5.93 7.61
CA PRO A 248 1.13 5.16 7.15
C PRO A 248 1.38 4.44 5.81
N ILE A 249 2.56 4.64 5.19
CA ILE A 249 3.01 3.98 3.95
C ILE A 249 2.02 4.18 2.79
N GLU A 250 1.43 5.35 2.71
CA GLU A 250 0.48 5.71 1.65
C GLU A 250 1.16 6.09 0.35
N GLY A 251 2.40 6.58 0.45
CA GLY A 251 3.26 6.94 -0.66
C GLY A 251 4.73 6.93 -0.24
N LEU A 252 5.61 7.18 -1.18
CA LEU A 252 7.03 7.40 -0.93
C LEU A 252 7.37 8.87 -1.17
N THR A 253 8.20 9.44 -0.34
CA THR A 253 8.84 10.72 -0.64
C THR A 253 9.87 10.54 -1.76
N PRO A 254 10.24 11.62 -2.50
CA PRO A 254 11.31 11.53 -3.50
C PRO A 254 12.66 11.02 -2.94
N SER A 255 12.96 11.29 -1.67
CA SER A 255 14.17 10.78 -1.02
C SER A 255 14.09 9.28 -0.75
N GLU A 256 12.94 8.76 -0.35
CA GLU A 256 12.71 7.33 -0.13
C GLU A 256 12.78 6.53 -1.44
N VAL A 257 12.26 7.09 -2.53
CA VAL A 257 12.43 6.49 -3.86
C VAL A 257 13.91 6.38 -4.21
N ARG A 258 14.68 7.46 -4.04
CA ARG A 258 16.13 7.45 -4.33
C ARG A 258 16.92 6.49 -3.45
N SER A 259 16.51 6.31 -2.20
CA SER A 259 17.16 5.37 -1.25
C SER A 259 16.72 3.92 -1.42
N GLY A 260 15.76 3.63 -2.31
CA GLY A 260 15.22 2.29 -2.52
C GLY A 260 14.36 1.79 -1.36
N ALA A 261 13.65 2.69 -0.67
CA ALA A 261 12.74 2.32 0.40
C ALA A 261 11.63 1.38 -0.13
N THR A 262 11.25 0.42 0.69
CA THR A 262 10.25 -0.59 0.35
C THR A 262 9.17 -0.65 1.42
N TYR A 263 8.01 -1.23 1.09
CA TYR A 263 6.99 -1.54 2.09
C TYR A 263 7.57 -2.25 3.33
N PHE A 264 8.50 -3.19 3.13
CA PHE A 264 9.13 -3.92 4.24
C PHE A 264 10.06 -3.07 5.09
N SER A 265 10.87 -2.21 4.48
CA SER A 265 11.77 -1.32 5.23
C SER A 265 10.99 -0.31 6.05
N LEU A 266 9.93 0.28 5.48
CA LEU A 266 9.06 1.24 6.17
C LEU A 266 8.28 0.58 7.30
N MET A 267 7.71 -0.60 7.09
CA MET A 267 7.03 -1.34 8.15
C MET A 267 7.98 -1.72 9.29
N ARG A 268 9.24 -2.10 9.01
CA ARG A 268 10.21 -2.38 10.07
C ARG A 268 10.64 -1.12 10.83
N HIS A 269 10.76 0.01 10.13
CA HIS A 269 10.96 1.30 10.78
C HIS A 269 9.80 1.61 11.74
N ASN A 270 8.56 1.47 11.29
CA ASN A 270 7.38 1.64 12.14
C ASN A 270 7.38 0.72 13.36
N LEU A 271 7.78 -0.53 13.19
CA LEU A 271 7.90 -1.46 14.31
C LEU A 271 8.96 -1.01 15.34
N HIS A 272 10.09 -0.49 14.86
CA HIS A 272 11.14 0.05 15.73
C HIS A 272 10.63 1.24 16.55
N GLU A 273 10.03 2.23 15.89
CA GLU A 273 9.46 3.43 16.53
C GLU A 273 8.38 3.08 17.56
N LEU A 274 7.47 2.14 17.22
CA LEU A 274 6.45 1.67 18.16
C LEU A 274 7.06 0.95 19.36
N ARG A 275 8.09 0.14 19.18
CA ARG A 275 8.77 -0.56 20.28
C ARG A 275 9.42 0.40 21.25
N ASP A 276 10.11 1.41 20.72
CA ASP A 276 10.78 2.43 21.53
C ASP A 276 9.78 3.24 22.35
N GLU A 277 8.70 3.73 21.71
CA GLU A 277 7.69 4.51 22.42
C GLU A 277 6.93 3.68 23.46
N LEU A 278 6.56 2.45 23.11
CA LEU A 278 5.76 1.59 24.01
C LEU A 278 6.60 0.88 25.07
N GLY A 279 7.93 1.02 25.04
CA GLY A 279 8.85 0.36 25.97
C GLY A 279 8.76 -1.16 25.86
N CYS A 280 8.81 -1.70 24.63
CA CYS A 280 8.72 -3.13 24.38
C CYS A 280 10.08 -3.82 24.52
N ARG A 281 10.09 -5.01 25.15
CA ARG A 281 11.30 -5.83 25.41
C ARG A 281 11.32 -7.07 24.54
#